data_2fc59808b3b6996e1636bd31da782e04
#
_entry.id   2fc59808b3b6996e1636bd31da782e04
#
_cell.length_a   1.000
_cell.length_b   1.000
_cell.length_c   1.000
_cell.angle_alpha   90.00
_cell.angle_beta   90.00
_cell.angle_gamma   90.00
#
_symmetry.space_group_name_H-M   'P 1'
#
loop_
_entity.id
_entity.type
_entity.pdbx_description
1 polymer ?
#
loop_
_entity_poly.entity_id
_entity_poly.type
_entity_poly.pdbx_seq_one_letter_code
_entity_poly.pdbx_strand_id
1 'polypeptide(L)'
;MNSDAKLQILIEALAAAGASALATDGHGRVAISTMDDVALEQDVAAFVAERLGRVGNGTRLVMGHAGGRLSLTVRPVAKEYGALWVVVVREVHGVAAHAGIEWLNADEVEARYEASAYGIVEGAAAVAGPVCESYARGVPLMLEGELGAGQSEIAKRLYLDGPYADEPFVSVALDELTDRGWRHLLKSSESPLFQAGLTLCIGGWHALSPQRLRELVSTMTDTALAARCHVVLTANDMPGGGESNQAAFVTERLACAVSVAPAIAEQGGASKKVAQYLSYLSDVFGTAAPSMSEEAASTLNGYRWPRNYLQLREVSERLYILVGSGVAERAVAEEVLAQEDVIKTATFGAPTLDSDLYILRPLADTERDIARLVVGHLQGNRTRAAEVLGISRTTLWRLLKDDDR
;
A
#
# COMPACT_ATOMS: atom_id res chain seq x y z
N MET A 1 -30.75 -35.37 26.07
CA MET A 1 -29.32 -35.01 26.02
C MET A 1 -29.17 -33.57 26.38
N ASN A 2 -28.47 -33.26 27.45
CA ASN A 2 -28.28 -31.90 27.94
C ASN A 2 -27.55 -31.03 26.89
N SER A 3 -27.79 -29.72 26.87
CA SER A 3 -27.12 -28.78 25.92
C SER A 3 -25.60 -28.87 25.96
N ASP A 4 -25.04 -29.00 27.16
CA ASP A 4 -23.59 -29.13 27.36
C ASP A 4 -23.00 -30.39 26.71
N ALA A 5 -23.74 -31.53 26.79
CA ALA A 5 -23.30 -32.78 26.16
C ALA A 5 -23.28 -32.71 24.62
N LYS A 6 -24.21 -31.95 24.02
CA LYS A 6 -24.22 -31.77 22.57
C LYS A 6 -23.09 -30.84 22.12
N LEU A 7 -22.81 -29.78 22.90
CA LEU A 7 -21.71 -28.88 22.64
C LEU A 7 -20.37 -29.61 22.74
N GLN A 8 -20.22 -30.47 23.77
CA GLN A 8 -19.04 -31.31 23.96
C GLN A 8 -18.81 -32.25 22.78
N ILE A 9 -19.86 -32.94 22.30
CA ILE A 9 -19.79 -33.80 21.11
C ILE A 9 -19.34 -33.01 19.87
N LEU A 10 -19.84 -31.80 19.68
CA LEU A 10 -19.45 -30.94 18.53
C LEU A 10 -17.96 -30.58 18.58
N ILE A 11 -17.49 -30.15 19.76
CA ILE A 11 -16.07 -29.77 19.94
C ILE A 11 -15.16 -31.00 19.80
N GLU A 12 -15.53 -32.14 20.39
CA GLU A 12 -14.79 -33.40 20.24
C GLU A 12 -14.76 -33.89 18.79
N ALA A 13 -15.85 -33.69 18.03
CA ALA A 13 -15.88 -34.02 16.60
C ALA A 13 -14.92 -33.12 15.79
N LEU A 14 -14.80 -31.84 16.15
CA LEU A 14 -13.84 -30.94 15.55
C LEU A 14 -12.39 -31.31 15.89
N ALA A 15 -12.16 -31.73 17.14
CA ALA A 15 -10.85 -32.26 17.57
C ALA A 15 -10.48 -33.54 16.81
N ALA A 16 -11.43 -34.47 16.67
CA ALA A 16 -11.23 -35.71 15.89
C ALA A 16 -10.92 -35.42 14.40
N ALA A 17 -11.40 -34.28 13.89
CA ALA A 17 -11.07 -33.78 12.55
C ALA A 17 -9.72 -33.02 12.49
N GLY A 18 -8.96 -33.00 13.59
CA GLY A 18 -7.67 -32.28 13.68
C GLY A 18 -7.78 -30.77 13.75
N ALA A 19 -8.94 -30.26 14.17
CA ALA A 19 -9.15 -28.82 14.32
C ALA A 19 -9.09 -28.43 15.80
N SER A 20 -8.26 -27.43 16.15
CA SER A 20 -8.33 -26.75 17.43
C SER A 20 -9.60 -25.90 17.48
N ALA A 21 -10.40 -26.04 18.53
CA ALA A 21 -11.65 -25.30 18.67
C ALA A 21 -11.96 -25.02 20.12
N LEU A 22 -12.67 -23.90 20.36
CA LEU A 22 -13.21 -23.54 21.67
C LEU A 22 -14.62 -23.00 21.54
N ALA A 23 -15.39 -23.07 22.62
CA ALA A 23 -16.64 -22.37 22.76
C ALA A 23 -16.52 -21.33 23.88
N THR A 24 -16.89 -20.08 23.58
CA THR A 24 -16.79 -18.95 24.50
C THR A 24 -18.10 -18.20 24.60
N ASP A 25 -18.34 -17.54 25.74
CA ASP A 25 -19.44 -16.59 25.91
C ASP A 25 -19.07 -15.19 25.35
N GLY A 26 -20.03 -14.27 25.43
CA GLY A 26 -19.84 -12.90 24.98
C GLY A 26 -18.82 -12.08 25.80
N HIS A 27 -18.27 -12.64 26.86
CA HIS A 27 -17.29 -12.01 27.74
C HIS A 27 -15.92 -12.68 27.68
N GLY A 28 -15.71 -13.62 26.73
CA GLY A 28 -14.46 -14.33 26.60
C GLY A 28 -14.24 -15.47 27.60
N ARG A 29 -15.30 -15.91 28.31
CA ARG A 29 -15.17 -17.08 29.18
C ARG A 29 -15.30 -18.34 28.36
N VAL A 30 -14.29 -19.20 28.43
CA VAL A 30 -14.27 -20.48 27.73
C VAL A 30 -15.15 -21.49 28.44
N ALA A 31 -16.13 -22.04 27.75
CA ALA A 31 -17.01 -23.08 28.24
C ALA A 31 -16.43 -24.47 28.01
N ILE A 32 -15.80 -24.69 26.87
CA ILE A 32 -15.14 -25.93 26.47
C ILE A 32 -14.09 -25.65 25.39
N SER A 33 -12.98 -26.40 25.40
CA SER A 33 -11.90 -26.24 24.44
C SER A 33 -11.25 -27.59 24.12
N THR A 34 -10.64 -27.68 22.92
CA THR A 34 -9.75 -28.77 22.52
C THR A 34 -8.31 -28.31 22.39
N MET A 35 -8.01 -27.09 22.81
CA MET A 35 -6.68 -26.50 22.74
C MET A 35 -5.84 -26.98 23.95
N ASP A 36 -4.59 -27.38 23.67
CA ASP A 36 -3.65 -27.80 24.73
C ASP A 36 -2.98 -26.59 25.41
N ASP A 37 -2.84 -25.46 24.70
CA ASP A 37 -2.25 -24.22 25.21
C ASP A 37 -3.31 -23.34 25.83
N VAL A 38 -3.34 -23.32 27.17
CA VAL A 38 -4.32 -22.53 27.96
C VAL A 38 -4.11 -21.02 27.80
N ALA A 39 -2.87 -20.56 27.58
CA ALA A 39 -2.61 -19.13 27.38
C ALA A 39 -3.17 -18.69 26.02
N LEU A 40 -2.87 -19.43 24.97
CA LEU A 40 -3.42 -19.20 23.64
C LEU A 40 -4.96 -19.29 23.62
N GLU A 41 -5.56 -20.24 24.35
CA GLU A 41 -7.00 -20.37 24.48
C GLU A 41 -7.63 -19.10 25.05
N GLN A 42 -7.05 -18.52 26.11
CA GLN A 42 -7.53 -17.31 26.75
C GLN A 42 -7.36 -16.09 25.83
N ASP A 43 -6.22 -15.98 25.14
CA ASP A 43 -5.96 -14.91 24.19
C ASP A 43 -6.95 -14.94 23.03
N VAL A 44 -7.24 -16.13 22.46
CA VAL A 44 -8.21 -16.29 21.38
C VAL A 44 -9.63 -15.94 21.86
N ALA A 45 -10.02 -16.38 23.06
CA ALA A 45 -11.34 -16.10 23.61
C ALA A 45 -11.54 -14.60 23.88
N ALA A 46 -10.55 -13.92 24.45
CA ALA A 46 -10.55 -12.48 24.67
C ALA A 46 -10.62 -11.69 23.36
N PHE A 47 -9.77 -12.05 22.40
CA PHE A 47 -9.73 -11.45 21.08
C PHE A 47 -11.07 -11.53 20.34
N VAL A 48 -11.73 -12.68 20.40
CA VAL A 48 -13.06 -12.89 19.81
C VAL A 48 -14.12 -12.07 20.55
N ALA A 49 -14.13 -12.08 21.91
CA ALA A 49 -15.13 -11.38 22.71
C ALA A 49 -15.16 -9.87 22.43
N GLU A 50 -13.99 -9.24 22.31
CA GLU A 50 -13.87 -7.81 21.97
C GLU A 50 -14.47 -7.46 20.60
N ARG A 51 -14.53 -8.43 19.70
CA ARG A 51 -14.94 -8.24 18.29
C ARG A 51 -16.33 -8.78 17.97
N LEU A 52 -17.03 -9.38 18.92
CA LEU A 52 -18.36 -9.99 18.71
C LEU A 52 -19.41 -9.03 18.13
N GLY A 53 -19.33 -7.74 18.42
CA GLY A 53 -20.21 -6.73 17.83
C GLY A 53 -20.07 -6.58 16.30
N ARG A 54 -18.97 -7.03 15.72
CA ARG A 54 -18.65 -7.00 14.28
C ARG A 54 -18.77 -8.37 13.62
N VAL A 55 -18.97 -9.42 14.40
CA VAL A 55 -18.98 -10.80 13.93
C VAL A 55 -20.39 -11.19 13.51
N GLY A 56 -20.56 -11.46 12.21
CA GLY A 56 -21.75 -12.11 11.66
C GLY A 56 -21.66 -13.64 11.71
N ASN A 57 -22.66 -14.31 11.16
CA ASN A 57 -22.66 -15.77 11.09
C ASN A 57 -21.56 -16.29 10.14
N GLY A 58 -20.59 -17.01 10.66
CA GLY A 58 -19.47 -17.58 9.89
C GLY A 58 -18.35 -16.61 9.58
N THR A 59 -18.21 -15.53 10.33
CA THR A 59 -17.11 -14.55 10.19
C THR A 59 -15.76 -15.23 10.45
N ARG A 60 -14.77 -14.87 9.67
CA ARG A 60 -13.36 -15.21 9.90
C ARG A 60 -12.64 -13.99 10.46
N LEU A 61 -11.91 -14.20 11.55
CA LEU A 61 -10.99 -13.24 12.14
C LEU A 61 -9.56 -13.72 11.92
N VAL A 62 -8.61 -12.80 11.87
CA VAL A 62 -7.18 -13.13 11.83
C VAL A 62 -6.53 -12.53 13.05
N MET A 63 -5.83 -13.35 13.81
CA MET A 63 -5.11 -12.96 15.04
C MET A 63 -3.63 -13.25 14.87
N GLY A 64 -2.77 -12.28 15.21
CA GLY A 64 -1.32 -12.49 15.31
C GLY A 64 -0.98 -13.28 16.58
N HIS A 65 -0.08 -14.28 16.48
CA HIS A 65 0.41 -15.03 17.64
C HIS A 65 1.81 -15.56 17.38
N ALA A 66 2.73 -15.28 18.31
CA ALA A 66 4.11 -15.82 18.33
C ALA A 66 4.84 -15.77 16.97
N GLY A 67 4.74 -14.66 16.22
CA GLY A 67 5.36 -14.52 14.91
C GLY A 67 4.63 -15.25 13.76
N GLY A 68 3.49 -15.87 14.04
CA GLY A 68 2.58 -16.50 13.10
C GLY A 68 1.21 -15.83 13.08
N ARG A 69 0.28 -16.44 12.36
CA ARG A 69 -1.12 -15.99 12.28
C ARG A 69 -2.07 -17.15 12.53
N LEU A 70 -3.15 -16.84 13.23
CA LEU A 70 -4.26 -17.75 13.45
C LEU A 70 -5.48 -17.26 12.67
N SER A 71 -6.10 -18.14 11.91
CA SER A 71 -7.41 -17.90 11.30
C SER A 71 -8.47 -18.44 12.23
N LEU A 72 -9.35 -17.57 12.71
CA LEU A 72 -10.42 -17.90 13.64
C LEU A 72 -11.74 -17.88 12.88
N THR A 73 -12.40 -19.03 12.75
CA THR A 73 -13.75 -19.06 12.17
C THR A 73 -14.75 -19.04 13.32
N VAL A 74 -15.50 -17.95 13.46
CA VAL A 74 -16.44 -17.71 14.57
C VAL A 74 -17.87 -17.93 14.10
N ARG A 75 -18.63 -18.74 14.83
CA ARG A 75 -20.05 -19.01 14.58
C ARG A 75 -20.86 -18.96 15.85
N PRO A 76 -22.01 -18.27 15.86
CA PRO A 76 -22.92 -18.35 16.99
C PRO A 76 -23.51 -19.75 17.09
N VAL A 77 -23.64 -20.25 18.30
CA VAL A 77 -24.39 -21.47 18.59
C VAL A 77 -25.87 -21.11 18.71
N ALA A 78 -26.76 -22.05 18.38
CA ALA A 78 -28.22 -21.81 18.48
C ALA A 78 -28.62 -21.34 19.90
N LYS A 79 -29.57 -20.42 19.99
CA LYS A 79 -29.99 -19.76 21.25
C LYS A 79 -30.37 -20.73 22.39
N GLU A 80 -30.78 -21.95 22.05
CA GLU A 80 -31.10 -23.01 23.01
C GLU A 80 -29.90 -23.52 23.82
N TYR A 81 -28.67 -23.14 23.42
CA TYR A 81 -27.39 -23.47 24.09
C TYR A 81 -26.79 -22.31 24.86
N GLY A 82 -27.55 -21.19 25.04
CA GLY A 82 -27.03 -19.96 25.59
C GLY A 82 -26.39 -19.07 24.53
N ALA A 83 -25.89 -17.91 24.93
CA ALA A 83 -25.20 -17.00 24.04
C ALA A 83 -23.72 -17.43 23.90
N LEU A 84 -23.47 -18.56 23.24
CA LEU A 84 -22.14 -19.12 23.02
C LEU A 84 -21.73 -18.94 21.57
N TRP A 85 -20.41 -18.88 21.38
CA TRP A 85 -19.75 -18.80 20.09
C TRP A 85 -18.75 -19.93 19.96
N VAL A 86 -18.83 -20.70 18.88
CA VAL A 86 -17.81 -21.70 18.55
C VAL A 86 -16.76 -21.02 17.68
N VAL A 87 -15.51 -21.14 18.10
CA VAL A 87 -14.33 -20.63 17.42
C VAL A 87 -13.49 -21.81 16.96
N VAL A 88 -13.32 -21.97 15.67
CA VAL A 88 -12.38 -22.94 15.10
C VAL A 88 -11.09 -22.21 14.80
N VAL A 89 -10.01 -22.64 15.43
CA VAL A 89 -8.68 -22.05 15.31
C VAL A 89 -7.87 -22.87 14.31
N ARG A 90 -7.25 -22.20 13.37
CA ARG A 90 -6.29 -22.82 12.42
C ARG A 90 -5.04 -21.98 12.36
N GLU A 91 -3.90 -22.60 12.51
CA GLU A 91 -2.65 -21.94 12.18
C GLU A 91 -2.60 -21.69 10.67
N VAL A 92 -2.34 -20.44 10.31
CA VAL A 92 -2.07 -20.08 8.93
C VAL A 92 -0.58 -20.29 8.68
N HIS A 93 -0.20 -21.53 8.38
CA HIS A 93 1.15 -21.87 7.95
C HIS A 93 1.34 -21.31 6.54
N GLY A 94 2.11 -20.23 6.44
CA GLY A 94 2.51 -19.65 5.16
C GLY A 94 1.32 -19.35 4.25
N VAL A 95 0.71 -18.15 4.41
CA VAL A 95 -0.01 -17.56 3.29
C VAL A 95 1.00 -17.55 2.15
N ALA A 96 0.73 -18.31 1.09
CA ALA A 96 1.58 -18.27 -0.09
C ALA A 96 1.76 -16.80 -0.44
N ALA A 97 3.00 -16.31 -0.29
CA ALA A 97 3.30 -14.91 -0.50
C ALA A 97 2.90 -14.59 -1.94
N HIS A 98 1.85 -13.84 -2.11
CA HIS A 98 1.48 -13.32 -3.42
C HIS A 98 2.16 -11.97 -3.56
N ALA A 99 2.92 -11.78 -4.62
CA ALA A 99 3.45 -10.46 -4.95
C ALA A 99 2.31 -9.44 -4.86
N GLY A 100 2.54 -8.32 -4.23
CA GLY A 100 1.55 -7.27 -4.05
C GLY A 100 0.53 -7.50 -2.91
N ILE A 101 0.61 -8.58 -2.11
CA ILE A 101 -0.22 -8.78 -0.92
C ILE A 101 0.68 -9.09 0.27
N GLU A 102 0.74 -8.19 1.22
CA GLU A 102 1.57 -8.33 2.42
C GLU A 102 0.70 -8.26 3.67
N TRP A 103 0.95 -9.17 4.58
CA TRP A 103 0.34 -9.21 5.89
C TRP A 103 1.37 -8.80 6.94
N LEU A 104 1.05 -7.82 7.76
CA LEU A 104 1.96 -7.24 8.73
C LEU A 104 1.30 -7.19 10.11
N ASN A 105 2.08 -7.40 11.15
CA ASN A 105 1.70 -7.06 12.52
C ASN A 105 2.13 -5.60 12.84
N ALA A 106 1.79 -5.11 14.04
CA ALA A 106 2.10 -3.74 14.45
C ALA A 106 3.61 -3.45 14.43
N ASP A 107 4.43 -4.36 14.96
CA ASP A 107 5.89 -4.18 15.02
C ASP A 107 6.50 -4.09 13.60
N GLU A 108 6.01 -4.92 12.67
CA GLU A 108 6.44 -4.89 11.27
C GLU A 108 5.99 -3.61 10.54
N VAL A 109 4.79 -3.11 10.86
CA VAL A 109 4.29 -1.83 10.32
C VAL A 109 5.11 -0.67 10.85
N GLU A 110 5.40 -0.65 12.16
CA GLU A 110 6.22 0.37 12.81
C GLU A 110 7.64 0.39 12.23
N ALA A 111 8.29 -0.77 12.14
CA ALA A 111 9.62 -0.88 11.54
C ALA A 111 9.67 -0.37 10.10
N ARG A 112 8.64 -0.65 9.28
CA ARG A 112 8.57 -0.14 7.91
C ARG A 112 8.27 1.35 7.84
N TYR A 113 7.45 1.86 8.77
CA TYR A 113 7.19 3.29 8.87
C TYR A 113 8.46 4.06 9.23
N GLU A 114 9.17 3.63 10.29
CA GLU A 114 10.40 4.24 10.76
C GLU A 114 11.55 4.17 9.75
N ALA A 115 11.61 3.12 8.94
CA ALA A 115 12.60 2.99 7.85
C ALA A 115 12.25 3.81 6.60
N SER A 116 11.03 4.35 6.49
CA SER A 116 10.62 5.14 5.35
C SER A 116 11.15 6.59 5.44
N ALA A 117 11.40 7.21 4.29
CA ALA A 117 11.82 8.62 4.27
C ALA A 117 10.77 9.54 4.91
N TYR A 118 9.49 9.23 4.73
CA TYR A 118 8.39 9.94 5.39
C TYR A 118 8.46 9.82 6.91
N GLY A 119 8.58 8.60 7.43
CA GLY A 119 8.64 8.34 8.88
C GLY A 119 9.89 8.95 9.54
N ILE A 120 11.06 8.87 8.89
CA ILE A 120 12.30 9.49 9.34
C ILE A 120 12.16 11.01 9.49
N VAL A 121 11.49 11.64 8.50
CA VAL A 121 11.39 13.10 8.45
C VAL A 121 10.22 13.64 9.27
N GLU A 122 9.06 13.03 9.19
CA GLU A 122 7.85 13.53 9.86
C GLU A 122 7.68 12.96 11.29
N GLY A 123 8.28 11.80 11.57
CA GLY A 123 8.19 11.18 12.88
C GLY A 123 6.76 10.81 13.30
N ALA A 124 6.54 10.66 14.59
CA ALA A 124 5.25 10.23 15.13
C ALA A 124 4.12 11.28 15.04
N ALA A 125 4.43 12.55 14.81
CA ALA A 125 3.46 13.64 14.84
C ALA A 125 2.72 13.86 13.49
N ALA A 126 2.95 12.99 12.51
CA ALA A 126 2.60 13.26 11.12
C ALA A 126 1.10 13.26 10.80
N VAL A 127 0.24 12.65 11.60
CA VAL A 127 -1.19 12.51 11.27
C VAL A 127 -2.07 13.03 12.41
N ALA A 128 -2.89 14.03 12.13
CA ALA A 128 -3.83 14.60 13.09
C ALA A 128 -5.12 15.09 12.42
N GLY A 129 -6.18 15.27 13.22
CA GLY A 129 -7.41 15.90 12.78
C GLY A 129 -8.48 14.94 12.24
N PRO A 130 -9.37 15.40 11.35
CA PRO A 130 -10.58 14.69 10.94
C PRO A 130 -10.36 13.30 10.34
N VAL A 131 -9.18 13.06 9.73
CA VAL A 131 -8.85 11.76 9.14
C VAL A 131 -8.69 10.68 10.22
N CYS A 132 -8.07 11.01 11.35
CA CYS A 132 -7.94 10.09 12.49
C CYS A 132 -9.30 9.74 13.08
N GLU A 133 -10.19 10.72 13.21
CA GLU A 133 -11.54 10.48 13.69
C GLU A 133 -12.36 9.59 12.74
N SER A 134 -12.24 9.80 11.44
CA SER A 134 -12.91 8.97 10.44
C SER A 134 -12.39 7.53 10.48
N TYR A 135 -11.06 7.35 10.58
CA TYR A 135 -10.45 6.04 10.73
C TYR A 135 -10.92 5.34 12.02
N ALA A 136 -10.89 6.02 13.14
CA ALA A 136 -11.32 5.46 14.44
C ALA A 136 -12.81 5.06 14.46
N ARG A 137 -13.64 5.69 13.64
CA ARG A 137 -15.06 5.33 13.46
C ARG A 137 -15.28 4.20 12.45
N GLY A 138 -14.23 3.69 11.82
CA GLY A 138 -14.32 2.64 10.79
C GLY A 138 -14.90 3.14 9.46
N VAL A 139 -14.86 4.45 9.19
CA VAL A 139 -15.24 5.00 7.89
C VAL A 139 -14.13 4.68 6.89
N PRO A 140 -14.43 4.11 5.71
CA PRO A 140 -13.44 3.92 4.66
C PRO A 140 -12.77 5.23 4.29
N LEU A 141 -11.45 5.22 4.13
CA LEU A 141 -10.67 6.40 3.78
C LEU A 141 -10.11 6.28 2.36
N MET A 142 -10.05 7.39 1.66
CA MET A 142 -9.26 7.59 0.46
C MET A 142 -8.20 8.66 0.76
N LEU A 143 -6.93 8.27 0.73
CA LEU A 143 -5.78 9.15 0.87
C LEU A 143 -5.23 9.48 -0.52
N GLU A 144 -5.49 10.69 -0.98
CA GLU A 144 -5.02 11.20 -2.27
C GLU A 144 -3.78 12.07 -2.09
N GLY A 145 -2.97 12.22 -3.11
CA GLY A 145 -1.82 13.12 -3.11
C GLY A 145 -0.86 12.86 -4.26
N GLU A 146 0.12 13.71 -4.42
CA GLU A 146 1.17 13.53 -5.41
C GLU A 146 1.99 12.26 -5.12
N LEU A 147 2.63 11.72 -6.16
CA LEU A 147 3.50 10.55 -6.04
C LEU A 147 4.54 10.75 -4.92
N GLY A 148 4.60 9.82 -3.99
CA GLY A 148 5.56 9.85 -2.89
C GLY A 148 5.25 10.86 -1.78
N ALA A 149 4.05 11.45 -1.73
CA ALA A 149 3.64 12.37 -0.65
C ALA A 149 3.38 11.68 0.71
N GLY A 150 3.47 10.34 0.76
CA GLY A 150 3.40 9.58 2.02
C GLY A 150 2.05 8.95 2.32
N GLN A 151 1.17 8.76 1.35
CA GLN A 151 -0.18 8.19 1.54
C GLN A 151 -0.13 6.84 2.27
N SER A 152 0.76 5.94 1.85
CA SER A 152 0.94 4.62 2.48
C SER A 152 1.50 4.73 3.89
N GLU A 153 2.36 5.69 4.15
CA GLU A 153 2.94 5.98 5.46
C GLU A 153 1.90 6.58 6.40
N ILE A 154 1.06 7.48 5.89
CA ILE A 154 -0.09 8.01 6.62
C ILE A 154 -1.05 6.88 7.01
N ALA A 155 -1.34 5.94 6.09
CA ALA A 155 -2.16 4.77 6.39
C ALA A 155 -1.56 3.90 7.52
N LYS A 156 -0.24 3.66 7.49
CA LYS A 156 0.48 2.93 8.55
C LYS A 156 0.40 3.69 9.88
N ARG A 157 0.58 5.00 9.86
CA ARG A 157 0.52 5.82 11.08
C ARG A 157 -0.88 5.86 11.68
N LEU A 158 -1.93 5.98 10.86
CA LEU A 158 -3.33 5.86 11.29
C LEU A 158 -3.61 4.52 11.96
N TYR A 159 -3.02 3.45 11.45
CA TYR A 159 -3.14 2.13 12.06
C TYR A 159 -2.42 2.06 13.40
N LEU A 160 -1.17 2.51 13.49
CA LEU A 160 -0.34 2.44 14.70
C LEU A 160 -0.91 3.30 15.84
N ASP A 161 -1.41 4.51 15.55
CA ASP A 161 -2.00 5.41 16.54
C ASP A 161 -3.47 5.12 16.81
N GLY A 162 -4.08 4.30 15.97
CA GLY A 162 -5.50 4.01 16.01
C GLY A 162 -5.88 2.91 17.00
N PRO A 163 -7.17 2.70 17.22
CA PRO A 163 -7.67 1.69 18.17
C PRO A 163 -7.58 0.25 17.64
N TYR A 164 -6.93 0.03 16.48
CA TYR A 164 -6.91 -1.26 15.77
C TYR A 164 -5.48 -1.78 15.51
N ALA A 165 -4.49 -1.26 16.22
CA ALA A 165 -3.09 -1.67 16.08
C ALA A 165 -2.80 -3.12 16.50
N ASP A 166 -3.72 -3.74 17.23
CA ASP A 166 -3.69 -5.17 17.59
C ASP A 166 -4.26 -6.10 16.50
N GLU A 167 -4.94 -5.53 15.48
CA GLU A 167 -5.42 -6.27 14.32
C GLU A 167 -4.33 -6.35 13.23
N PRO A 168 -4.34 -7.36 12.33
CA PRO A 168 -3.42 -7.39 11.21
C PRO A 168 -3.58 -6.20 10.27
N PHE A 169 -2.46 -5.66 9.80
CA PHE A 169 -2.41 -4.71 8.69
C PHE A 169 -2.12 -5.44 7.39
N VAL A 170 -2.95 -5.28 6.39
CA VAL A 170 -2.76 -5.91 5.08
C VAL A 170 -2.56 -4.85 4.01
N SER A 171 -1.40 -4.87 3.38
CA SER A 171 -1.09 -4.01 2.23
C SER A 171 -1.36 -4.75 0.93
N VAL A 172 -2.11 -4.12 0.03
CA VAL A 172 -2.37 -4.64 -1.32
C VAL A 172 -1.91 -3.61 -2.36
N ALA A 173 -0.82 -3.91 -3.03
CA ALA A 173 -0.29 -3.17 -4.17
C ALA A 173 -0.84 -3.77 -5.46
N LEU A 174 -1.87 -3.14 -6.03
CA LEU A 174 -2.60 -3.68 -7.19
C LEU A 174 -1.74 -3.74 -8.46
N ASP A 175 -0.76 -2.87 -8.57
CA ASP A 175 0.23 -2.79 -9.65
C ASP A 175 1.29 -3.90 -9.60
N GLU A 176 1.51 -4.49 -8.44
CA GLU A 176 2.43 -5.62 -8.25
C GLU A 176 1.74 -6.99 -8.38
N LEU A 177 0.41 -7.02 -8.48
CA LEU A 177 -0.33 -8.27 -8.52
C LEU A 177 -0.12 -9.03 -9.83
N THR A 178 0.37 -10.27 -9.70
CA THR A 178 0.33 -11.23 -10.80
C THR A 178 -1.11 -11.72 -11.06
N ASP A 179 -1.36 -12.37 -12.21
CA ASP A 179 -2.68 -12.99 -12.47
C ASP A 179 -3.07 -14.05 -11.45
N ARG A 180 -2.10 -14.69 -10.81
CA ARG A 180 -2.34 -15.62 -9.70
C ARG A 180 -2.74 -14.85 -8.44
N GLY A 181 -2.03 -13.76 -8.11
CA GLY A 181 -2.38 -12.86 -7.01
C GLY A 181 -3.76 -12.26 -7.18
N TRP A 182 -4.10 -11.82 -8.39
CA TRP A 182 -5.42 -11.30 -8.72
C TRP A 182 -6.54 -12.33 -8.49
N ARG A 183 -6.35 -13.56 -8.96
CA ARG A 183 -7.31 -14.65 -8.72
C ARG A 183 -7.43 -15.00 -7.23
N HIS A 184 -6.32 -14.98 -6.49
CA HIS A 184 -6.34 -15.17 -5.05
C HIS A 184 -7.13 -14.06 -4.37
N LEU A 185 -6.86 -12.80 -4.70
CA LEU A 185 -7.53 -11.63 -4.11
C LEU A 185 -9.06 -11.70 -4.27
N LEU A 186 -9.55 -12.07 -5.45
CA LEU A 186 -11.00 -12.04 -5.75
C LEU A 186 -11.75 -13.35 -5.42
N LYS A 187 -11.08 -14.50 -5.35
CA LYS A 187 -11.77 -15.81 -5.31
C LYS A 187 -11.35 -16.71 -4.17
N SER A 188 -10.21 -16.46 -3.51
CA SER A 188 -9.77 -17.30 -2.40
C SER A 188 -10.51 -16.93 -1.13
N SER A 189 -10.97 -17.94 -0.40
CA SER A 189 -11.53 -17.72 0.95
C SER A 189 -10.50 -17.19 1.95
N GLU A 190 -9.21 -17.27 1.63
CA GLU A 190 -8.09 -16.76 2.45
C GLU A 190 -7.68 -15.34 2.05
N SER A 191 -8.30 -14.78 1.01
CA SER A 191 -8.06 -13.40 0.59
C SER A 191 -8.47 -12.40 1.67
N PRO A 192 -7.73 -11.30 1.85
CA PRO A 192 -8.10 -10.24 2.79
C PRO A 192 -9.49 -9.66 2.53
N LEU A 193 -10.00 -9.70 1.30
CA LEU A 193 -11.35 -9.24 0.97
C LEU A 193 -12.47 -10.07 1.62
N PHE A 194 -12.20 -11.29 2.05
CA PHE A 194 -13.16 -12.19 2.68
C PHE A 194 -12.92 -12.41 4.17
N GLN A 195 -11.89 -11.74 4.73
CA GLN A 195 -11.59 -11.77 6.17
C GLN A 195 -12.33 -10.65 6.92
N ALA A 196 -12.17 -10.61 8.24
CA ALA A 196 -12.68 -9.56 9.12
C ALA A 196 -11.66 -9.28 10.23
N GLY A 197 -11.78 -8.11 10.90
CA GLY A 197 -10.88 -7.74 11.98
C GLY A 197 -9.45 -7.49 11.48
N LEU A 198 -9.31 -6.70 10.42
CA LEU A 198 -8.02 -6.26 9.89
C LEU A 198 -8.12 -4.84 9.33
N THR A 199 -6.98 -4.17 9.25
CA THR A 199 -6.84 -2.94 8.46
C THR A 199 -6.32 -3.29 7.08
N LEU A 200 -7.05 -2.89 6.04
CA LEU A 200 -6.72 -3.17 4.64
C LEU A 200 -6.33 -1.86 3.93
N CYS A 201 -5.07 -1.78 3.52
CA CYS A 201 -4.53 -0.67 2.72
C CYS A 201 -4.39 -1.09 1.26
N ILE A 202 -5.08 -0.43 0.34
CA ILE A 202 -5.07 -0.77 -1.10
C ILE A 202 -4.62 0.43 -1.92
N GLY A 203 -3.61 0.23 -2.77
CA GLY A 203 -3.09 1.22 -3.71
C GLY A 203 -2.72 0.63 -5.07
N GLY A 204 -2.22 1.48 -6.00
CA GLY A 204 -1.79 1.03 -7.32
C GLY A 204 -2.93 0.87 -8.33
N TRP A 205 -3.97 1.68 -8.24
CA TRP A 205 -5.18 1.63 -9.08
C TRP A 205 -4.89 1.82 -10.56
N HIS A 206 -3.85 2.57 -10.92
CA HIS A 206 -3.45 2.88 -12.29
C HIS A 206 -3.18 1.62 -13.14
N ALA A 207 -2.79 0.51 -12.51
CA ALA A 207 -2.53 -0.75 -13.20
C ALA A 207 -3.80 -1.51 -13.59
N LEU A 208 -4.97 -1.08 -13.11
CA LEU A 208 -6.21 -1.81 -13.33
C LEU A 208 -6.88 -1.42 -14.65
N SER A 209 -7.24 -2.43 -15.45
CA SER A 209 -8.22 -2.23 -16.52
C SER A 209 -9.60 -1.87 -15.94
N PRO A 210 -10.45 -1.17 -16.70
CA PRO A 210 -11.81 -0.83 -16.26
C PRO A 210 -12.65 -2.05 -15.83
N GLN A 211 -12.36 -3.22 -16.38
CA GLN A 211 -13.02 -4.46 -16.01
C GLN A 211 -12.56 -4.94 -14.64
N ARG A 212 -11.23 -5.02 -14.40
CA ARG A 212 -10.66 -5.42 -13.12
C ARG A 212 -11.07 -4.47 -11.99
N LEU A 213 -11.13 -3.17 -12.27
CA LEU A 213 -11.61 -2.18 -11.32
C LEU A 213 -13.06 -2.46 -10.90
N ARG A 214 -13.97 -2.70 -11.87
CA ARG A 214 -15.36 -3.03 -11.55
C ARG A 214 -15.51 -4.34 -10.77
N GLU A 215 -14.75 -5.38 -11.14
CA GLU A 215 -14.74 -6.66 -10.41
C GLU A 215 -14.30 -6.50 -8.95
N LEU A 216 -13.23 -5.74 -8.72
CA LEU A 216 -12.73 -5.48 -7.37
C LEU A 216 -13.75 -4.71 -6.54
N VAL A 217 -14.26 -3.60 -7.06
CA VAL A 217 -15.22 -2.76 -6.34
C VAL A 217 -16.52 -3.50 -6.07
N SER A 218 -17.04 -4.30 -7.03
CA SER A 218 -18.20 -5.17 -6.81
C SER A 218 -17.93 -6.16 -5.68
N THR A 219 -16.77 -6.84 -5.70
CA THR A 219 -16.39 -7.78 -4.64
C THR A 219 -16.34 -7.11 -3.27
N MET A 220 -15.71 -5.93 -3.17
CA MET A 220 -15.62 -5.17 -1.92
C MET A 220 -17.01 -4.77 -1.39
N THR A 221 -17.91 -4.37 -2.29
CA THR A 221 -19.28 -3.98 -1.95
C THR A 221 -20.13 -5.19 -1.57
N ASP A 222 -20.13 -6.24 -2.39
CA ASP A 222 -20.94 -7.45 -2.19
C ASP A 222 -20.56 -8.21 -0.91
N THR A 223 -19.29 -8.13 -0.53
CA THR A 223 -18.78 -8.71 0.73
C THR A 223 -18.99 -7.81 1.93
N ALA A 224 -19.57 -6.61 1.77
CA ALA A 224 -19.68 -5.60 2.82
C ALA A 224 -18.35 -5.36 3.56
N LEU A 225 -17.25 -5.21 2.79
CA LEU A 225 -15.88 -5.16 3.32
C LEU A 225 -15.72 -4.08 4.40
N ALA A 226 -16.24 -2.88 4.16
CA ALA A 226 -16.16 -1.74 5.07
C ALA A 226 -16.87 -1.97 6.42
N ALA A 227 -17.80 -2.92 6.50
CA ALA A 227 -18.45 -3.28 7.76
C ALA A 227 -17.64 -4.30 8.59
N ARG A 228 -16.62 -4.94 7.97
CA ARG A 228 -15.85 -6.02 8.59
C ARG A 228 -14.38 -5.65 8.80
N CYS A 229 -13.87 -4.72 8.02
CA CYS A 229 -12.46 -4.31 8.01
C CYS A 229 -12.36 -2.78 8.03
N HIS A 230 -11.21 -2.28 8.51
CA HIS A 230 -10.84 -0.89 8.35
C HIS A 230 -10.18 -0.73 6.98
N VAL A 231 -10.81 0.08 6.10
CA VAL A 231 -10.37 0.20 4.71
C VAL A 231 -9.70 1.56 4.51
N VAL A 232 -8.45 1.55 4.11
CA VAL A 232 -7.67 2.72 3.71
C VAL A 232 -7.23 2.53 2.27
N LEU A 233 -7.62 3.42 1.40
CA LEU A 233 -7.27 3.42 -0.02
C LEU A 233 -6.27 4.53 -0.26
N THR A 234 -5.26 4.28 -1.09
CA THR A 234 -4.26 5.29 -1.45
C THR A 234 -4.28 5.53 -2.95
N ALA A 235 -4.32 6.77 -3.37
CA ALA A 235 -4.27 7.14 -4.78
C ALA A 235 -3.21 8.21 -5.03
N ASN A 236 -2.43 8.03 -6.11
CA ASN A 236 -1.46 9.00 -6.55
C ASN A 236 -2.10 9.91 -7.59
N ASP A 237 -1.95 11.21 -7.42
CA ASP A 237 -2.27 12.18 -8.47
C ASP A 237 -1.18 12.10 -9.54
N MET A 238 -1.53 11.50 -10.67
CA MET A 238 -0.62 11.27 -11.80
C MET A 238 -0.92 12.28 -12.90
N PRO A 239 0.10 12.85 -13.55
CA PRO A 239 -0.10 13.65 -14.75
C PRO A 239 -0.87 12.87 -15.81
N GLY A 240 -2.08 13.33 -16.20
CA GLY A 240 -2.98 12.64 -17.11
C GLY A 240 -4.25 12.06 -16.46
N GLY A 241 -4.42 12.19 -15.14
CA GLY A 241 -5.69 11.99 -14.43
C GLY A 241 -6.19 10.54 -14.33
N GLY A 242 -5.41 9.53 -14.76
CA GLY A 242 -5.86 8.14 -14.84
C GLY A 242 -6.25 7.56 -13.48
N GLU A 243 -5.43 7.74 -12.47
CA GLU A 243 -5.66 7.18 -11.13
C GLU A 243 -6.73 7.97 -10.37
N SER A 244 -6.78 9.30 -10.55
CA SER A 244 -7.80 10.15 -9.94
C SER A 244 -9.23 9.79 -10.36
N ASN A 245 -9.44 9.43 -11.63
CA ASN A 245 -10.75 8.97 -12.11
C ASN A 245 -11.16 7.62 -11.51
N GLN A 246 -10.21 6.71 -11.35
CA GLN A 246 -10.42 5.41 -10.71
C GLN A 246 -10.68 5.58 -9.22
N ALA A 247 -9.90 6.42 -8.54
CA ALA A 247 -10.09 6.78 -7.14
C ALA A 247 -11.46 7.40 -6.88
N ALA A 248 -11.91 8.34 -7.71
CA ALA A 248 -13.24 8.95 -7.60
C ALA A 248 -14.37 7.90 -7.72
N PHE A 249 -14.26 6.97 -8.69
CA PHE A 249 -15.21 5.88 -8.84
C PHE A 249 -15.27 4.98 -7.60
N VAL A 250 -14.12 4.62 -7.02
CA VAL A 250 -14.03 3.77 -5.83
C VAL A 250 -14.57 4.51 -4.59
N THR A 251 -14.18 5.78 -4.44
CA THR A 251 -14.63 6.67 -3.35
C THR A 251 -16.14 6.79 -3.29
N GLU A 252 -16.78 7.00 -4.44
CA GLU A 252 -18.24 7.07 -4.52
C GLU A 252 -18.91 5.75 -4.13
N ARG A 253 -18.40 4.63 -4.64
CA ARG A 253 -18.97 3.30 -4.41
C ARG A 253 -18.83 2.79 -2.97
N LEU A 254 -17.74 3.11 -2.31
CA LEU A 254 -17.46 2.71 -0.92
C LEU A 254 -17.81 3.80 0.11
N ALA A 255 -18.28 4.96 -0.35
CA ALA A 255 -18.60 6.12 0.49
C ALA A 255 -17.41 6.53 1.38
N CYS A 256 -16.21 6.63 0.79
CA CYS A 256 -14.99 6.97 1.52
C CYS A 256 -14.99 8.44 1.97
N ALA A 257 -14.43 8.69 3.15
CA ALA A 257 -13.94 10.03 3.48
C ALA A 257 -12.62 10.28 2.75
N VAL A 258 -12.47 11.45 2.14
CA VAL A 258 -11.28 11.80 1.37
C VAL A 258 -10.38 12.71 2.19
N SER A 259 -9.07 12.44 2.16
CA SER A 259 -8.02 13.30 2.73
C SER A 259 -6.85 13.39 1.77
N VAL A 260 -6.26 14.58 1.69
CA VAL A 260 -5.12 14.83 0.81
C VAL A 260 -3.83 14.84 1.61
N ALA A 261 -2.86 14.02 1.18
CA ALA A 261 -1.50 14.07 1.68
C ALA A 261 -0.78 15.28 1.03
N PRO A 262 -0.33 16.26 1.82
CA PRO A 262 0.24 17.47 1.26
C PRO A 262 1.62 17.22 0.64
N ALA A 263 1.88 17.80 -0.52
CA ALA A 263 3.18 17.75 -1.17
C ALA A 263 4.26 18.49 -0.35
N ILE A 264 5.53 18.09 -0.46
CA ILE A 264 6.65 18.76 0.22
C ILE A 264 6.72 20.26 -0.15
N ALA A 265 6.45 20.58 -1.42
CA ALA A 265 6.46 21.98 -1.88
C ALA A 265 5.37 22.83 -1.21
N GLU A 266 4.21 22.24 -0.91
CA GLU A 266 3.11 22.91 -0.21
C GLU A 266 3.39 23.09 1.29
N GLN A 267 4.03 22.11 1.90
CA GLN A 267 4.40 22.17 3.32
C GLN A 267 5.52 23.18 3.60
N GLY A 268 6.40 23.41 2.62
CA GLY A 268 7.61 24.21 2.77
C GLY A 268 8.67 23.55 3.64
N GLY A 269 9.80 24.23 3.78
CA GLY A 269 10.89 23.76 4.65
C GLY A 269 11.59 22.48 4.17
N ALA A 270 11.65 22.24 2.87
CA ALA A 270 12.30 21.08 2.27
C ALA A 270 13.76 20.91 2.73
N SER A 271 14.51 22.00 2.87
CA SER A 271 15.89 21.97 3.39
C SER A 271 16.00 21.40 4.80
N LYS A 272 15.02 21.69 5.68
CA LYS A 272 14.97 21.11 7.03
C LYS A 272 14.69 19.61 6.97
N LYS A 273 13.80 19.18 6.09
CA LYS A 273 13.48 17.76 5.87
C LYS A 273 14.70 16.99 5.34
N VAL A 274 15.43 17.58 4.39
CA VAL A 274 16.70 17.04 3.91
C VAL A 274 17.73 16.96 5.04
N ALA A 275 17.87 17.99 5.87
CA ALA A 275 18.78 17.98 7.01
C ALA A 275 18.45 16.90 8.03
N GLN A 276 17.17 16.64 8.32
CA GLN A 276 16.73 15.55 9.18
C GLN A 276 17.13 14.17 8.58
N TYR A 277 16.92 13.98 7.29
CA TYR A 277 17.31 12.73 6.65
C TYR A 277 18.84 12.55 6.61
N LEU A 278 19.62 13.62 6.39
CA LEU A 278 21.08 13.59 6.48
C LEU A 278 21.57 13.25 7.88
N SER A 279 20.90 13.76 8.94
CA SER A 279 21.21 13.40 10.32
C SER A 279 20.96 11.90 10.57
N TYR A 280 19.85 11.37 10.08
CA TYR A 280 19.56 9.94 10.15
C TYR A 280 20.64 9.09 9.47
N LEU A 281 21.08 9.47 8.27
CA LEU A 281 22.17 8.76 7.58
C LEU A 281 23.47 8.80 8.39
N SER A 282 23.76 9.92 9.03
CA SER A 282 24.94 10.07 9.88
C SER A 282 24.92 9.17 11.09
N ASP A 283 23.76 9.03 11.71
CA ASP A 283 23.57 8.11 12.86
C ASP A 283 23.73 6.65 12.40
N VAL A 284 23.17 6.28 11.24
CA VAL A 284 23.27 4.92 10.69
C VAL A 284 24.72 4.56 10.34
N PHE A 285 25.47 5.49 9.74
CA PHE A 285 26.83 5.23 9.29
C PHE A 285 27.93 5.63 10.28
N GLY A 286 27.56 6.24 11.40
CA GLY A 286 28.51 6.66 12.44
C GLY A 286 29.47 7.77 11.98
N THR A 287 29.01 8.69 11.12
CA THR A 287 29.79 9.79 10.56
C THR A 287 29.21 11.15 10.99
N ALA A 288 29.94 12.24 10.74
CA ALA A 288 29.39 13.58 10.95
C ALA A 288 28.39 13.92 9.82
N ALA A 289 27.26 14.52 10.19
CA ALA A 289 26.26 14.96 9.23
C ALA A 289 26.80 16.12 8.37
N PRO A 290 26.60 16.10 7.03
CA PRO A 290 26.87 17.26 6.21
C PRO A 290 25.97 18.43 6.63
N SER A 291 26.53 19.63 6.66
CA SER A 291 25.77 20.87 6.80
C SER A 291 25.40 21.46 5.43
N MET A 292 24.52 22.45 5.42
CA MET A 292 24.12 23.14 4.18
C MET A 292 24.36 24.65 4.29
N SER A 293 24.83 25.28 3.21
CA SER A 293 24.85 26.72 3.11
C SER A 293 23.44 27.31 2.99
N GLU A 294 23.25 28.59 3.29
CA GLU A 294 21.94 29.26 3.14
C GLU A 294 21.45 29.22 1.68
N GLU A 295 22.38 29.35 0.75
CA GLU A 295 22.09 29.31 -0.69
C GLU A 295 21.63 27.89 -1.12
N ALA A 296 22.30 26.85 -0.63
CA ALA A 296 21.87 25.46 -0.88
C ALA A 296 20.49 25.20 -0.28
N ALA A 297 20.24 25.63 0.96
CA ALA A 297 18.94 25.53 1.60
C ALA A 297 17.84 26.27 0.83
N SER A 298 18.13 27.47 0.31
CA SER A 298 17.22 28.22 -0.55
C SER A 298 16.89 27.48 -1.84
N THR A 299 17.91 26.87 -2.48
CA THR A 299 17.73 26.08 -3.71
C THR A 299 16.81 24.87 -3.45
N LEU A 300 17.02 24.12 -2.37
CA LEU A 300 16.20 22.98 -2.00
C LEU A 300 14.75 23.40 -1.65
N ASN A 301 14.56 24.53 -0.97
CA ASN A 301 13.24 25.05 -0.65
C ASN A 301 12.46 25.55 -1.89
N GLY A 302 13.16 26.04 -2.91
CA GLY A 302 12.56 26.49 -4.17
C GLY A 302 12.25 25.38 -5.17
N TYR A 303 12.69 24.15 -4.91
CA TYR A 303 12.46 23.03 -5.82
C TYR A 303 11.04 22.44 -5.64
N ARG A 304 10.45 21.92 -6.71
CA ARG A 304 9.05 21.45 -6.71
C ARG A 304 8.82 20.06 -6.10
N TRP A 305 9.86 19.27 -5.93
CA TRP A 305 9.81 17.91 -5.36
C TRP A 305 8.75 17.00 -5.98
N PRO A 306 8.70 16.81 -7.29
CA PRO A 306 7.60 16.12 -7.97
C PRO A 306 7.44 14.64 -7.62
N ARG A 307 8.37 14.05 -6.86
CA ARG A 307 8.27 12.70 -6.27
C ARG A 307 8.38 12.74 -4.74
N ASN A 308 8.20 13.92 -4.16
CA ASN A 308 8.11 14.14 -2.72
C ASN A 308 9.17 13.38 -1.89
N TYR A 309 8.77 12.57 -0.91
CA TYR A 309 9.69 11.86 0.00
C TYR A 309 10.53 10.79 -0.71
N LEU A 310 10.09 10.22 -1.82
CA LEU A 310 10.92 9.33 -2.62
C LEU A 310 12.13 10.07 -3.18
N GLN A 311 11.90 11.26 -3.71
CA GLN A 311 12.96 12.10 -4.25
C GLN A 311 13.83 12.73 -3.15
N LEU A 312 13.22 13.14 -2.04
CA LEU A 312 13.94 13.66 -0.88
C LEU A 312 14.97 12.65 -0.39
N ARG A 313 14.63 11.38 -0.30
CA ARG A 313 15.56 10.30 0.04
C ARG A 313 16.73 10.26 -0.92
N GLU A 314 16.46 10.14 -2.21
CA GLU A 314 17.51 10.02 -3.24
C GLU A 314 18.44 11.22 -3.27
N VAL A 315 17.90 12.44 -3.18
CA VAL A 315 18.66 13.68 -3.11
C VAL A 315 19.53 13.73 -1.83
N SER A 316 18.97 13.35 -0.69
CA SER A 316 19.70 13.34 0.58
C SER A 316 20.84 12.32 0.58
N GLU A 317 20.59 11.11 0.07
CA GLU A 317 21.60 10.06 -0.05
C GLU A 317 22.78 10.51 -0.95
N ARG A 318 22.47 11.18 -2.07
CA ARG A 318 23.51 11.75 -2.95
C ARG A 318 24.28 12.89 -2.30
N LEU A 319 23.58 13.82 -1.65
CA LEU A 319 24.24 14.91 -0.92
C LEU A 319 25.18 14.34 0.16
N TYR A 320 24.71 13.31 0.89
CA TYR A 320 25.53 12.65 1.90
C TYR A 320 26.82 12.05 1.33
N ILE A 321 26.72 11.36 0.16
CA ILE A 321 27.88 10.74 -0.49
C ILE A 321 28.84 11.80 -1.06
N LEU A 322 28.31 12.85 -1.70
CA LEU A 322 29.15 13.85 -2.36
C LEU A 322 29.84 14.82 -1.39
N VAL A 323 29.15 15.17 -0.31
CA VAL A 323 29.62 16.20 0.65
C VAL A 323 30.42 15.57 1.79
N GLY A 324 30.10 14.35 2.18
CA GLY A 324 30.70 13.72 3.36
C GLY A 324 30.40 14.52 4.63
N SER A 325 31.43 14.88 5.41
CA SER A 325 31.30 15.69 6.63
C SER A 325 31.43 17.22 6.38
N GLY A 326 31.40 17.66 5.13
CA GLY A 326 31.58 19.07 4.73
C GLY A 326 30.30 19.88 4.71
N VAL A 327 30.32 20.93 3.91
CA VAL A 327 29.19 21.84 3.67
C VAL A 327 28.67 21.63 2.24
N ALA A 328 27.39 21.35 2.11
CA ALA A 328 26.71 21.33 0.81
C ALA A 328 26.53 22.79 0.32
N GLU A 329 27.29 23.17 -0.66
CA GLU A 329 27.19 24.47 -1.30
C GLU A 329 26.08 24.45 -2.37
N ARG A 330 25.62 25.65 -2.78
CA ARG A 330 24.59 25.82 -3.80
C ARG A 330 24.85 24.99 -5.06
N ALA A 331 26.08 25.02 -5.57
CA ALA A 331 26.45 24.31 -6.80
C ALA A 331 26.21 22.79 -6.69
N VAL A 332 26.51 22.18 -5.54
CA VAL A 332 26.28 20.76 -5.28
C VAL A 332 24.79 20.44 -5.20
N ALA A 333 23.99 21.30 -4.54
CA ALA A 333 22.54 21.13 -4.48
C ALA A 333 21.90 21.23 -5.87
N GLU A 334 22.31 22.20 -6.69
CA GLU A 334 21.84 22.34 -8.07
C GLU A 334 22.24 21.15 -8.95
N GLU A 335 23.47 20.64 -8.80
CA GLU A 335 23.94 19.46 -9.53
C GLU A 335 23.12 18.19 -9.19
N VAL A 336 22.88 17.94 -7.91
CA VAL A 336 22.10 16.79 -7.46
C VAL A 336 20.65 16.88 -7.96
N LEU A 337 20.03 18.06 -7.88
CA LEU A 337 18.66 18.26 -8.39
C LEU A 337 18.58 18.15 -9.92
N ALA A 338 19.58 18.65 -10.65
CA ALA A 338 19.64 18.51 -12.10
C ALA A 338 19.78 17.04 -12.55
N GLN A 339 20.54 16.22 -11.80
CA GLN A 339 20.62 14.78 -12.06
C GLN A 339 19.27 14.08 -11.90
N GLU A 340 18.45 14.51 -10.93
CA GLU A 340 17.09 13.99 -10.76
C GLU A 340 16.20 14.28 -11.98
N ASP A 341 16.33 15.47 -12.57
CA ASP A 341 15.56 15.83 -13.75
C ASP A 341 16.00 15.03 -15.00
N VAL A 342 17.29 14.70 -15.11
CA VAL A 342 17.84 13.83 -16.19
C VAL A 342 17.38 12.37 -16.01
N ILE A 343 17.38 11.85 -14.80
CA ILE A 343 16.89 10.48 -14.50
C ILE A 343 15.41 10.36 -14.83
N LYS A 344 14.60 11.38 -14.56
CA LYS A 344 13.20 11.43 -15.00
C LYS A 344 13.07 11.31 -16.51
N THR A 345 13.88 12.07 -17.25
CA THR A 345 13.86 12.03 -18.72
C THR A 345 14.29 10.66 -19.24
N ALA A 346 15.18 9.96 -18.52
CA ALA A 346 15.68 8.64 -18.91
C ALA A 346 14.78 7.46 -18.45
N THR A 347 14.13 7.58 -17.29
CA THR A 347 13.34 6.48 -16.68
C THR A 347 11.84 6.60 -17.00
N PHE A 348 11.35 7.82 -17.15
CA PHE A 348 9.98 8.13 -17.57
C PHE A 348 9.95 8.94 -18.89
N GLY A 349 11.06 8.95 -19.58
CA GLY A 349 11.22 9.67 -20.83
C GLY A 349 10.48 9.07 -22.02
N ALA A 350 9.20 8.77 -21.79
CA ALA A 350 8.27 9.20 -22.80
C ALA A 350 8.34 10.74 -22.79
N PRO A 351 8.66 11.40 -23.93
CA PRO A 351 8.33 12.80 -24.06
C PRO A 351 6.92 12.92 -23.52
N THR A 352 6.66 13.94 -22.69
CA THR A 352 5.28 14.32 -22.38
C THR A 352 4.63 14.55 -23.72
N LEU A 353 4.08 13.49 -24.24
CA LEU A 353 3.15 13.54 -25.34
C LEU A 353 2.04 14.37 -24.77
N ASP A 354 1.90 15.59 -25.28
CA ASP A 354 0.71 16.39 -25.04
C ASP A 354 -0.43 15.43 -25.37
N SER A 355 -1.02 14.83 -24.32
CA SER A 355 -1.81 13.61 -24.42
C SER A 355 -2.99 13.79 -25.37
N ASP A 356 -3.49 15.03 -25.50
CA ASP A 356 -4.58 15.37 -26.36
C ASP A 356 -4.18 15.40 -27.87
N LEU A 357 -2.91 15.63 -28.18
CA LEU A 357 -2.41 15.63 -29.55
C LEU A 357 -2.23 14.22 -30.14
N TYR A 358 -2.02 13.19 -29.28
CA TYR A 358 -1.77 11.81 -29.75
C TYR A 358 -3.01 10.93 -29.79
N ILE A 359 -4.00 11.20 -28.94
CA ILE A 359 -5.25 10.42 -28.90
C ILE A 359 -6.13 10.64 -30.14
N LEU A 360 -6.01 11.80 -30.79
CA LEU A 360 -6.81 12.18 -31.94
C LEU A 360 -6.03 12.17 -33.28
N ARG A 361 -4.85 11.51 -33.33
CA ARG A 361 -4.04 11.40 -34.54
C ARG A 361 -4.13 10.00 -35.15
N PRO A 362 -3.97 9.87 -36.47
CA PRO A 362 -3.81 8.58 -37.10
C PRO A 362 -2.63 7.78 -36.50
N LEU A 363 -2.81 6.50 -36.27
CA LEU A 363 -1.79 5.61 -35.67
C LEU A 363 -0.46 5.67 -36.45
N ALA A 364 -0.53 5.76 -37.78
CA ALA A 364 0.64 5.85 -38.65
C ALA A 364 1.52 7.09 -38.36
N ASP A 365 0.92 8.22 -37.95
CA ASP A 365 1.66 9.42 -37.61
C ASP A 365 2.33 9.27 -36.25
N THR A 366 1.68 8.64 -35.30
CA THR A 366 2.23 8.30 -33.98
C THR A 366 3.42 7.32 -34.11
N GLU A 367 3.28 6.27 -34.92
CA GLU A 367 4.36 5.30 -35.20
C GLU A 367 5.58 6.00 -35.82
N ARG A 368 5.35 6.96 -36.72
CA ARG A 368 6.41 7.74 -37.36
C ARG A 368 7.16 8.63 -36.37
N ASP A 369 6.45 9.34 -35.51
CA ASP A 369 7.04 10.21 -34.52
C ASP A 369 7.85 9.42 -33.48
N ILE A 370 7.35 8.28 -33.04
CA ILE A 370 8.09 7.35 -32.17
C ILE A 370 9.36 6.86 -32.89
N ALA A 371 9.29 6.50 -34.15
CA ALA A 371 10.45 6.04 -34.92
C ALA A 371 11.52 7.15 -35.03
N ARG A 372 11.13 8.39 -35.28
CA ARG A 372 12.04 9.55 -35.33
C ARG A 372 12.71 9.81 -33.98
N LEU A 373 11.94 9.79 -32.90
CA LEU A 373 12.46 9.99 -31.53
C LEU A 373 13.51 8.94 -31.19
N VAL A 374 13.24 7.66 -31.44
CA VAL A 374 14.18 6.58 -31.14
C VAL A 374 15.44 6.69 -32.00
N VAL A 375 15.32 7.03 -33.29
CA VAL A 375 16.47 7.25 -34.15
C VAL A 375 17.29 8.46 -33.70
N GLY A 376 16.64 9.55 -33.30
CA GLY A 376 17.29 10.74 -32.76
C GLY A 376 18.06 10.43 -31.47
N HIS A 377 17.42 9.72 -30.54
CA HIS A 377 18.03 9.32 -29.27
C HIS A 377 19.24 8.39 -29.45
N LEU A 378 19.22 7.55 -30.48
CA LEU A 378 20.34 6.67 -30.87
C LEU A 378 21.31 7.32 -31.84
N GLN A 379 21.37 8.66 -31.91
CA GLN A 379 22.31 9.43 -32.72
C GLN A 379 22.33 9.02 -34.20
N GLY A 380 21.17 8.66 -34.75
CA GLY A 380 21.03 8.26 -36.15
C GLY A 380 21.29 6.78 -36.42
N ASN A 381 21.55 5.96 -35.41
CA ASN A 381 21.83 4.52 -35.60
C ASN A 381 20.53 3.75 -35.89
N ARG A 382 20.14 3.72 -37.18
CA ARG A 382 18.87 3.09 -37.64
C ARG A 382 18.83 1.58 -37.42
N THR A 383 19.98 0.91 -37.39
CA THR A 383 20.05 -0.54 -37.12
C THR A 383 19.57 -0.83 -35.69
N ARG A 384 20.15 -0.12 -34.74
CA ARG A 384 19.85 -0.28 -33.34
C ARG A 384 18.44 0.26 -33.00
N ALA A 385 17.97 1.29 -33.71
CA ALA A 385 16.61 1.80 -33.58
C ALA A 385 15.55 0.76 -34.01
N ALA A 386 15.80 0.05 -35.11
CA ALA A 386 14.92 -1.02 -35.57
C ALA A 386 14.85 -2.18 -34.54
N GLU A 387 15.97 -2.55 -33.95
CA GLU A 387 16.06 -3.56 -32.89
C GLU A 387 15.27 -3.14 -31.64
N VAL A 388 15.45 -1.90 -31.17
CA VAL A 388 14.74 -1.34 -30.00
C VAL A 388 13.23 -1.27 -30.23
N LEU A 389 12.80 -0.91 -31.44
CA LEU A 389 11.39 -0.83 -31.82
C LEU A 389 10.77 -2.19 -32.13
N GLY A 390 11.55 -3.28 -32.18
CA GLY A 390 11.06 -4.61 -32.53
C GLY A 390 10.57 -4.73 -33.97
N ILE A 391 11.03 -3.85 -34.89
CA ILE A 391 10.61 -3.81 -36.31
C ILE A 391 11.78 -4.06 -37.27
N SER A 392 11.46 -4.44 -38.52
CA SER A 392 12.47 -4.61 -39.53
C SER A 392 13.11 -3.26 -39.94
N ARG A 393 14.38 -3.25 -40.40
CA ARG A 393 15.03 -2.05 -40.94
C ARG A 393 14.26 -1.46 -42.12
N THR A 394 13.63 -2.31 -42.91
CA THR A 394 12.80 -1.90 -44.06
C THR A 394 11.53 -1.18 -43.57
N THR A 395 10.92 -1.66 -42.50
CA THR A 395 9.74 -1.02 -41.87
C THR A 395 10.12 0.34 -41.28
N LEU A 396 11.24 0.42 -40.54
CA LEU A 396 11.75 1.68 -40.02
C LEU A 396 12.04 2.69 -41.12
N TRP A 397 12.70 2.24 -42.22
CA TRP A 397 13.00 3.11 -43.35
C TRP A 397 11.74 3.62 -44.02
N ARG A 398 10.69 2.80 -44.16
CA ARG A 398 9.39 3.20 -44.70
C ARG A 398 8.71 4.25 -43.82
N LEU A 399 8.71 4.07 -42.51
CA LEU A 399 8.14 5.04 -41.55
C LEU A 399 8.83 6.41 -41.60
N LEU A 400 10.15 6.43 -41.90
CA LEU A 400 10.94 7.67 -41.96
C LEU A 400 10.95 8.33 -43.35
N LYS A 401 10.50 7.65 -44.40
CA LYS A 401 10.63 8.13 -45.80
C LYS A 401 9.47 9.00 -46.30
N ASP A 402 8.31 8.98 -45.63
CA ASP A 402 7.11 9.68 -46.10
C ASP A 402 7.14 11.24 -45.91
N ASP A 403 8.32 11.82 -45.64
CA ASP A 403 8.48 13.28 -45.45
C ASP A 403 8.92 14.06 -46.69
N ASP A 404 9.18 13.39 -47.81
CA ASP A 404 9.65 14.06 -49.06
C ASP A 404 8.51 14.28 -50.08
N ARG A 405 7.26 14.43 -49.60
CA ARG A 405 6.14 14.82 -50.44
C ARG A 405 5.33 15.97 -49.89
#